data_322952318b6c1885ba872f9d957fa68f
#
_entry.id   322952318b6c1885ba872f9d957fa68f
#
_cell.length_a   1.000
_cell.length_b   1.000
_cell.length_c   1.000
_cell.angle_alpha   90.00
_cell.angle_beta   90.00
_cell.angle_gamma   90.00
#
_symmetry.space_group_name_H-M   'P 1'
#
loop_
_entity.id
_entity.type
_entity.pdbx_description
1 polymer ?
#
loop_
_entity_poly.entity_id
_entity_poly.type
_entity_poly.pdbx_seq_one_letter_code
_entity_poly.pdbx_strand_id
1 'polypeptide(L)'
;KIYREKYAFAVKCAKKYIPHKRILGEGGLHIFVELDENIDARLLLDKCIKRNVIFMPGDIFYTNGKGKNSFRLGFARSSLKEIEKGFNIIGEIIKEMEEEN
;
A
#
# COMPACT_ATOMS: atom_id res chain seq x y z
N LYS A 1 10.08 -6.75 19.39
CA LYS A 1 8.98 -6.02 20.02
C LYS A 1 8.52 -4.84 19.19
N ILE A 2 9.45 -3.95 18.87
CA ILE A 2 9.14 -2.75 18.11
C ILE A 2 8.59 -3.10 16.74
N TYR A 3 9.21 -4.06 16.08
CA TYR A 3 8.76 -4.48 14.75
C TYR A 3 7.38 -5.12 14.79
N ARG A 4 7.11 -5.89 15.83
CA ARG A 4 5.80 -6.54 15.98
C ARG A 4 4.71 -5.50 16.16
N GLU A 5 4.96 -4.48 16.96
CA GLU A 5 4.00 -3.41 17.17
C GLU A 5 3.77 -2.60 15.90
N LYS A 6 4.84 -2.27 15.19
CA LYS A 6 4.73 -1.56 13.92
C LYS A 6 3.97 -2.39 12.89
N TYR A 7 4.25 -3.68 12.82
CA TYR A 7 3.59 -4.57 11.88
C TYR A 7 2.08 -4.63 12.15
N ALA A 8 1.70 -4.85 13.40
CA ALA A 8 0.29 -4.91 13.76
C ALA A 8 -0.42 -3.60 13.45
N PHE A 9 0.24 -2.47 13.74
CA PHE A 9 -0.32 -1.16 13.48
C PHE A 9 -0.44 -0.90 11.98
N ALA A 10 0.57 -1.28 11.20
CA ALA A 10 0.55 -1.10 9.75
C ALA A 10 -0.59 -1.90 9.11
N VAL A 11 -0.77 -3.15 9.52
CA VAL A 11 -1.87 -3.97 9.02
C VAL A 11 -3.21 -3.34 9.36
N LYS A 12 -3.35 -2.84 10.59
CA LYS A 12 -4.58 -2.18 11.03
C LYS A 12 -4.87 -0.96 10.17
N CYS A 13 -3.85 -0.13 9.92
CA CYS A 13 -4.01 1.06 9.10
C CYS A 13 -4.35 0.70 7.66
N ALA A 14 -3.68 -0.30 7.10
CA ALA A 14 -3.95 -0.73 5.74
C ALA A 14 -5.41 -1.17 5.59
N LYS A 15 -5.89 -1.95 6.54
CA LYS A 15 -7.28 -2.42 6.52
C LYS A 15 -8.28 -1.28 6.70
N LYS A 16 -7.90 -0.27 7.47
CA LYS A 16 -8.79 0.84 7.76
C LYS A 16 -8.89 1.83 6.60
N TYR A 17 -7.75 2.15 5.99
CA TYR A 17 -7.68 3.26 5.02
C TYR A 17 -7.73 2.83 3.56
N ILE A 18 -7.31 1.60 3.25
CA ILE A 18 -7.14 1.18 1.86
C ILE A 18 -8.22 0.18 1.45
N PRO A 19 -9.04 0.52 0.43
CA PRO A 19 -9.92 -0.48 -0.17
C PRO A 19 -9.04 -1.57 -0.77
N HIS A 20 -9.29 -2.81 -0.41
CA HIS A 20 -8.39 -3.90 -0.79
C HIS A 20 -9.16 -5.20 -1.00
N LYS A 21 -8.59 -6.05 -1.84
CA LYS A 21 -9.05 -7.42 -1.96
C LYS A 21 -8.36 -8.30 -0.93
N ARG A 22 -7.05 -8.06 -0.73
CA ARG A 22 -6.26 -8.91 0.13
C ARG A 22 -5.07 -8.15 0.67
N ILE A 23 -4.74 -8.38 1.93
CA ILE A 23 -3.54 -7.84 2.57
C ILE A 23 -2.76 -9.00 3.16
N LEU A 24 -1.49 -9.12 2.78
CA LEU A 24 -0.60 -10.17 3.25
C LEU A 24 0.60 -9.55 3.95
N GLY A 25 0.97 -10.10 5.10
CA GLY A 25 2.19 -9.72 5.78
C GLY A 25 3.38 -10.43 5.18
N GLU A 26 4.51 -9.74 5.13
CA GLU A 26 5.76 -10.30 4.60
C GLU A 26 6.90 -10.00 5.54
N GLY A 27 7.22 -10.95 6.40
CA GLY A 27 8.39 -10.86 7.27
C GLY A 27 8.33 -9.79 8.36
N GLY A 28 7.16 -9.25 8.66
CA GLY A 28 6.99 -8.28 9.73
C GLY A 28 7.44 -6.86 9.41
N LEU A 29 8.12 -6.65 8.29
CA LEU A 29 8.64 -5.33 7.89
C LEU A 29 7.98 -4.80 6.63
N HIS A 30 7.24 -5.64 5.93
CA HIS A 30 6.56 -5.29 4.69
C HIS A 30 5.15 -5.85 4.71
N ILE A 31 4.26 -5.19 4.00
CA ILE A 31 2.94 -5.76 3.70
C ILE A 31 2.72 -5.68 2.20
N PHE A 32 1.99 -6.65 1.70
CA PHE A 32 1.60 -6.73 0.30
C PHE A 32 0.11 -6.50 0.22
N VAL A 33 -0.32 -5.55 -0.61
CA VAL A 33 -1.73 -5.18 -0.74
C VAL A 33 -2.19 -5.46 -2.16
N GLU A 34 -3.26 -6.23 -2.28
CA GLU A 34 -3.91 -6.45 -3.56
C GLU A 34 -5.17 -5.59 -3.61
N LEU A 35 -5.25 -4.74 -4.61
CA LEU A 35 -6.35 -3.80 -4.81
C LEU A 35 -7.38 -4.38 -5.79
N ASP A 36 -8.43 -3.62 -6.03
CA ASP A 36 -9.40 -3.97 -7.06
C ASP A 36 -8.70 -4.01 -8.42
N GLU A 37 -9.21 -4.87 -9.31
CA GLU A 37 -8.57 -5.11 -10.61
C GLU A 37 -8.52 -3.87 -11.50
N ASN A 38 -9.41 -2.92 -11.28
CA ASN A 38 -9.45 -1.69 -12.07
C ASN A 38 -8.43 -0.64 -11.59
N ILE A 39 -7.66 -0.90 -10.54
CA ILE A 39 -6.67 0.03 -10.03
C ILE A 39 -5.28 -0.38 -10.52
N ASP A 40 -4.62 0.52 -11.26
CA ASP A 40 -3.25 0.32 -11.71
C ASP A 40 -2.31 0.87 -10.64
N ALA A 41 -1.54 -0.02 -10.01
CA ALA A 41 -0.66 0.38 -8.90
C ALA A 41 0.48 1.30 -9.35
N ARG A 42 0.90 1.24 -10.61
CA ARG A 42 1.94 2.16 -11.09
C ARG A 42 1.40 3.57 -11.24
N LEU A 43 0.16 3.70 -11.69
CA LEU A 43 -0.50 5.00 -11.76
C LEU A 43 -0.73 5.54 -10.36
N LEU A 44 -1.14 4.66 -9.44
CA LEU A 44 -1.28 5.03 -8.03
C LEU A 44 0.06 5.51 -7.45
N LEU A 45 1.15 4.83 -7.76
CA LEU A 45 2.48 5.22 -7.30
C LEU A 45 2.84 6.62 -7.79
N ASP A 46 2.60 6.92 -9.06
CA ASP A 46 2.89 8.25 -9.61
C ASP A 46 2.18 9.35 -8.81
N LYS A 47 0.93 9.11 -8.46
CA LYS A 47 0.15 10.07 -7.67
C LYS A 47 0.64 10.15 -6.23
N CYS A 48 1.03 9.01 -5.65
CA CYS A 48 1.54 8.95 -4.28
C CYS A 48 2.88 9.65 -4.12
N ILE A 49 3.77 9.52 -5.11
CA ILE A 49 5.08 10.17 -5.08
C ILE A 49 4.94 11.67 -4.92
N LYS A 50 3.96 12.27 -5.56
CA LYS A 50 3.71 13.71 -5.46
C LYS A 50 3.34 14.14 -4.03
N ARG A 51 2.92 13.20 -3.20
CA ARG A 51 2.58 13.45 -1.82
C ARG A 51 3.56 12.79 -0.86
N ASN A 52 4.75 12.46 -1.36
CA ASN A 52 5.87 11.91 -0.57
C ASN A 52 5.58 10.51 -0.02
N VAL A 53 4.78 9.73 -0.71
CA VAL A 53 4.52 8.33 -0.35
C VAL A 53 5.05 7.45 -1.47
N ILE A 54 5.92 6.50 -1.12
CA ILE A 54 6.58 5.62 -2.10
C ILE A 54 6.35 4.18 -1.68
N PHE A 55 5.99 3.35 -2.65
CA PHE A 55 5.89 1.90 -2.45
C PHE A 55 6.40 1.19 -3.69
N MET A 56 6.48 -0.12 -3.64
CA MET A 56 6.97 -0.92 -4.76
C MET A 56 5.79 -1.55 -5.49
N PRO A 57 5.61 -1.27 -6.80
CA PRO A 57 4.51 -1.90 -7.54
C PRO A 57 4.65 -3.42 -7.55
N GLY A 58 3.52 -4.11 -7.43
CA GLY A 58 3.54 -5.56 -7.30
C GLY A 58 3.86 -6.29 -8.60
N ASP A 59 3.68 -5.65 -9.75
CA ASP A 59 3.90 -6.30 -11.04
C ASP A 59 5.36 -6.72 -11.25
N ILE A 60 6.31 -6.11 -10.53
CA ILE A 60 7.72 -6.50 -10.63
C ILE A 60 7.99 -7.88 -10.03
N PHE A 61 7.06 -8.41 -9.23
CA PHE A 61 7.20 -9.73 -8.63
C PHE A 61 6.60 -10.84 -9.48
N TYR A 62 6.05 -10.50 -10.64
CA TYR A 62 5.42 -11.46 -11.55
C TYR A 62 6.05 -11.34 -12.93
N THR A 63 6.18 -12.48 -13.63
CA THR A 63 6.78 -12.48 -14.95
C THR A 63 5.78 -12.53 -16.10
N ASN A 64 4.50 -12.62 -15.79
CA ASN A 64 3.45 -12.85 -16.80
C ASN A 64 2.42 -11.73 -16.87
N GLY A 65 2.80 -10.53 -16.49
CA GLY A 65 1.90 -9.36 -16.55
C GLY A 65 0.89 -9.29 -15.44
N LYS A 66 0.98 -10.16 -14.44
CA LYS A 66 0.10 -10.11 -13.28
C LYS A 66 0.60 -9.07 -12.26
N GLY A 67 -0.22 -8.82 -11.25
CA GLY A 67 0.17 -7.96 -10.13
C GLY A 67 0.04 -6.48 -10.39
N LYS A 68 -0.62 -6.07 -11.48
CA LYS A 68 -0.77 -4.66 -11.81
C LYS A 68 -1.59 -3.89 -10.78
N ASN A 69 -2.44 -4.58 -10.04
CA ASN A 69 -3.31 -4.00 -9.02
C ASN A 69 -2.78 -4.27 -7.62
N SER A 70 -1.49 -4.41 -7.46
CA SER A 70 -0.92 -4.71 -6.15
C SER A 70 0.33 -3.88 -5.88
N PHE A 71 0.68 -3.76 -4.60
CA PHE A 71 1.92 -3.09 -4.20
C PHE A 71 2.45 -3.66 -2.89
N ARG A 72 3.72 -3.40 -2.65
CA ARG A 72 4.41 -3.80 -1.43
C ARG A 72 4.92 -2.55 -0.74
N LEU A 73 4.64 -2.43 0.54
CA LEU A 73 5.06 -1.28 1.33
C LEU A 73 5.91 -1.72 2.50
N GLY A 74 7.12 -1.12 2.63
CA GLY A 74 7.98 -1.31 3.78
C GLY A 74 7.80 -0.18 4.77
N PHE A 75 7.86 -0.50 6.06
CA PHE A 75 7.65 0.50 7.11
C PHE A 75 8.66 0.43 8.26
N ALA A 76 9.78 -0.25 8.02
CA ALA A 76 10.78 -0.48 9.08
C ALA A 76 11.30 0.81 9.70
N ARG A 77 11.45 1.85 8.88
CA ARG A 77 12.02 3.13 9.33
C ARG A 77 10.97 4.20 9.64
N SER A 78 9.71 3.85 9.52
CA SER A 78 8.64 4.83 9.71
C SER A 78 8.16 4.84 11.16
N SER A 79 7.79 6.01 11.65
CA SER A 79 7.12 6.12 12.94
C SER A 79 5.66 5.69 12.77
N LEU A 80 4.95 5.46 13.88
CA LEU A 80 3.53 5.11 13.82
C LEU A 80 2.73 6.21 13.14
N LYS A 81 3.05 7.47 13.40
CA LYS A 81 2.37 8.59 12.76
C LYS A 81 2.59 8.58 11.25
N GLU A 82 3.82 8.28 10.82
CA GLU A 82 4.14 8.23 9.40
C GLU A 82 3.43 7.08 8.71
N ILE A 83 3.33 5.94 9.38
CA ILE A 83 2.62 4.79 8.87
C ILE A 83 1.15 5.13 8.64
N GLU A 84 0.50 5.71 9.65
CA GLU A 84 -0.91 6.08 9.52
C GLU A 84 -1.13 7.13 8.45
N LYS A 85 -0.29 8.16 8.42
CA LYS A 85 -0.39 9.22 7.42
C LYS A 85 -0.23 8.67 6.02
N GLY A 86 0.76 7.78 5.83
CA GLY A 86 1.00 7.19 4.52
C GLY A 86 -0.17 6.37 4.02
N PHE A 87 -0.73 5.51 4.84
CA PHE A 87 -1.87 4.70 4.43
C PHE A 87 -3.12 5.55 4.19
N ASN A 88 -3.32 6.59 4.99
CA ASN A 88 -4.43 7.51 4.77
C ASN A 88 -4.31 8.20 3.41
N ILE A 89 -3.11 8.67 3.08
CA ILE A 89 -2.86 9.31 1.78
C ILE A 89 -3.14 8.34 0.63
N ILE A 90 -2.64 7.11 0.74
CA ILE A 90 -2.88 6.10 -0.30
C ILE A 90 -4.38 5.87 -0.47
N GLY A 91 -5.09 5.74 0.63
CA GLY A 91 -6.54 5.54 0.59
C GLY A 91 -7.28 6.69 -0.06
N GLU A 92 -6.88 7.93 0.25
CA GLU A 92 -7.49 9.11 -0.37
C GLU A 92 -7.28 9.13 -1.88
N ILE A 93 -6.07 8.79 -2.31
CA ILE A 93 -5.74 8.80 -3.74
C ILE A 93 -6.50 7.71 -4.47
N ILE A 94 -6.61 6.51 -3.89
CA ILE A 94 -7.39 5.43 -4.49
C ILE A 94 -8.84 5.86 -4.67
N LYS A 95 -9.40 6.51 -3.66
CA LYS A 95 -10.77 6.99 -3.72
C LYS A 95 -10.95 8.01 -4.86
N GLU A 96 -9.99 8.92 -5.00
CA GLU A 96 -10.01 9.88 -6.11
C GLU A 96 -9.95 9.19 -7.46
N MET A 97 -9.09 8.18 -7.59
CA MET A 97 -8.97 7.42 -8.82
C MET A 97 -10.26 6.70 -9.18
N GLU A 98 -10.94 6.15 -8.19
CA GLU A 98 -12.21 5.46 -8.41
C GLU A 98 -13.30 6.42 -8.85
N GLU A 99 -13.27 7.65 -8.33
CA GLU A 99 -14.24 8.67 -8.69
C GLU A 99 -14.04 9.20 -10.12
N GLU A 100 -12.80 9.12 -10.61
CA GLU A 100 -12.47 9.56 -11.98
C GLU A 100 -12.96 8.59 -13.05
N ASN A 101 -13.22 7.36 -12.66
CA ASN A 101 -13.73 6.34 -13.56
C ASN A 101 -15.25 6.36 -13.54
#